data_e35944b8645dab8e3e872c806ccba6d5
#
_entry.id   e35944b8645dab8e3e872c806ccba6d5
#
_cell.length_a   1.000
_cell.length_b   1.000
_cell.length_c   1.000
_cell.angle_alpha   90.00
_cell.angle_beta   90.00
_cell.angle_gamma   90.00
#
_symmetry.space_group_name_H-M   'P 1'
#
loop_
_entity.id
_entity.type
_entity.pdbx_description
1 polymer ?
#
loop_
_entity_poly.entity_id
_entity_poly.type
_entity_poly.pdbx_seq_one_letter_code
_entity_poly.pdbx_strand_id
1 'polypeptide(L)'
;MRLRTRRFAVAALAALAALIAGLVVAQPASAQQNPYQRGPDPTVQSVAAQRGTFATAELTVGGGHGFKGGKIYYPTDTSQGTFGAIAVVPGYTASWAAEGAWMGHWLASFGFVVIGIDTNSPNDWDDARGTQLLAALDYLTQASPVRDRVDSTRLGVMGHSMGGGGAVNAAMRRPSLQAAVPFAPASFSQNMSNVSVPTLLMGARDDGTVTHSSITSLYNSKPASTEAAYVSLTRGGHGFPTWGNSEVTRRVIPWLKIWIDNDTRYTQFMCPGLADNTGVASYSNTCGFEPGGPGGPGEPEEGSIVGAASNRCIEVPNATSGTPAQLWDCSTSRTGQAWTRTAAGELRVNGKCLDAEGSGTADGTRAILWDCHGGANQKWNVNANGTITNAQSGKCLDADSRGTANGTRIILWSCNGGTNQRWTLT
;
A
#
# COMPACT_ATOMS: atom_id res chain seq x y z
N MET A 1 -104.13 -9.38 13.10
CA MET A 1 -102.98 -9.37 13.97
C MET A 1 -101.91 -10.19 13.31
N ARG A 2 -100.86 -9.57 12.66
CA ARG A 2 -99.95 -10.26 11.77
C ARG A 2 -98.53 -10.30 12.40
N LEU A 3 -98.02 -11.50 12.74
CA LEU A 3 -96.63 -11.71 13.12
C LEU A 3 -95.77 -11.73 11.87
N ARG A 4 -94.73 -10.87 11.88
CA ARG A 4 -93.68 -10.93 10.87
C ARG A 4 -92.44 -11.64 11.48
N THR A 5 -92.11 -12.80 10.94
CA THR A 5 -90.95 -13.53 11.15
C THR A 5 -89.73 -12.87 10.44
N ARG A 6 -88.72 -12.47 11.20
CA ARG A 6 -87.42 -12.05 10.64
C ARG A 6 -86.53 -13.24 10.48
N ARG A 7 -86.09 -13.50 9.28
CA ARG A 7 -85.03 -14.46 8.97
C ARG A 7 -83.70 -13.78 9.17
N PHE A 8 -82.82 -14.33 10.02
CA PHE A 8 -81.42 -13.97 10.14
C PHE A 8 -80.60 -14.71 9.09
N ALA A 9 -79.99 -13.99 8.18
CA ALA A 9 -78.97 -14.56 7.27
C ALA A 9 -77.62 -14.50 7.97
N VAL A 10 -77.05 -15.66 8.15
CA VAL A 10 -75.67 -15.79 8.62
C VAL A 10 -74.75 -15.69 7.41
N ALA A 11 -73.99 -14.58 7.32
CA ALA A 11 -72.96 -14.43 6.33
C ALA A 11 -71.67 -15.06 6.84
N ALA A 12 -71.21 -16.13 6.20
CA ALA A 12 -69.91 -16.71 6.44
C ALA A 12 -68.84 -15.87 5.75
N LEU A 13 -67.98 -15.20 6.51
CA LEU A 13 -66.74 -14.56 6.00
C LEU A 13 -65.67 -15.65 5.86
N ALA A 14 -65.35 -16.03 4.64
CA ALA A 14 -64.16 -16.78 4.32
C ALA A 14 -62.97 -15.82 4.32
N ALA A 15 -62.08 -15.92 5.32
CA ALA A 15 -60.82 -15.19 5.35
C ALA A 15 -59.82 -15.86 4.40
N LEU A 16 -59.56 -15.22 3.25
CA LEU A 16 -58.49 -15.60 2.32
C LEU A 16 -57.17 -15.06 2.88
N ALA A 17 -56.38 -15.89 3.55
CA ALA A 17 -55.03 -15.55 3.93
C ALA A 17 -54.12 -15.66 2.69
N ALA A 18 -53.83 -14.52 2.06
CA ALA A 18 -52.80 -14.45 1.01
C ALA A 18 -51.41 -14.57 1.67
N LEU A 19 -50.75 -15.72 1.49
CA LEU A 19 -49.31 -15.87 1.75
C LEU A 19 -48.56 -14.99 0.73
N ILE A 20 -48.17 -13.80 1.11
CA ILE A 20 -47.13 -13.06 0.41
C ILE A 20 -45.80 -13.68 0.82
N ALA A 21 -45.32 -14.66 0.04
CA ALA A 21 -43.94 -15.05 0.07
C ALA A 21 -43.08 -13.87 -0.41
N GLY A 22 -42.62 -13.06 0.53
CA GLY A 22 -41.63 -12.01 0.24
C GLY A 22 -40.38 -12.66 -0.33
N LEU A 23 -40.17 -12.54 -1.65
CA LEU A 23 -38.84 -12.72 -2.21
C LEU A 23 -37.93 -11.68 -1.55
N VAL A 24 -37.16 -12.12 -0.55
CA VAL A 24 -35.98 -11.39 -0.09
C VAL A 24 -35.00 -11.47 -1.26
N VAL A 25 -35.06 -10.49 -2.15
CA VAL A 25 -33.97 -10.26 -3.11
C VAL A 25 -32.78 -9.89 -2.23
N ALA A 26 -31.83 -10.86 -2.05
CA ALA A 26 -30.56 -10.56 -1.46
C ALA A 26 -29.98 -9.40 -2.27
N GLN A 27 -29.89 -8.22 -1.67
CA GLN A 27 -29.15 -7.12 -2.26
C GLN A 27 -27.72 -7.64 -2.44
N PRO A 28 -27.12 -7.49 -3.64
CA PRO A 28 -25.71 -7.77 -3.80
C PRO A 28 -24.99 -7.00 -2.69
N ALA A 29 -24.13 -7.69 -1.93
CA ALA A 29 -23.27 -7.04 -0.95
C ALA A 29 -22.66 -5.85 -1.68
N SER A 30 -22.91 -4.63 -1.20
CA SER A 30 -22.27 -3.45 -1.77
C SER A 30 -20.76 -3.70 -1.65
N ALA A 31 -20.07 -3.81 -2.78
CA ALA A 31 -18.63 -3.89 -2.79
C ALA A 31 -18.12 -2.80 -1.84
N GLN A 32 -17.37 -3.18 -0.83
CA GLN A 32 -16.90 -2.25 0.21
C GLN A 32 -16.13 -1.16 -0.50
N GLN A 33 -16.65 0.06 -0.45
CA GLN A 33 -16.08 1.18 -1.18
C GLN A 33 -14.65 1.42 -0.68
N ASN A 34 -13.66 1.41 -1.58
CA ASN A 34 -12.27 1.66 -1.23
C ASN A 34 -12.14 2.94 -0.39
N PRO A 35 -11.72 2.86 0.88
CA PRO A 35 -11.68 4.02 1.78
C PRO A 35 -10.63 5.06 1.37
N TYR A 36 -9.75 4.71 0.44
CA TYR A 36 -8.67 5.58 -0.05
C TYR A 36 -8.99 6.20 -1.40
N GLN A 37 -10.11 5.85 -2.01
CA GLN A 37 -10.54 6.41 -3.27
C GLN A 37 -10.82 7.91 -3.12
N ARG A 38 -10.12 8.73 -3.89
CA ARG A 38 -10.19 10.19 -3.81
C ARG A 38 -10.46 10.78 -5.18
N GLY A 39 -11.22 11.88 -5.20
CA GLY A 39 -11.53 12.63 -6.41
C GLY A 39 -12.53 11.94 -7.35
N PRO A 40 -12.85 12.61 -8.46
CA PRO A 40 -13.79 12.11 -9.46
C PRO A 40 -13.23 10.92 -10.22
N ASP A 41 -14.10 10.25 -11.00
CA ASP A 41 -13.68 9.20 -11.93
C ASP A 41 -12.63 9.74 -12.91
N PRO A 42 -11.51 9.01 -13.08
CA PRO A 42 -10.43 9.46 -13.94
C PRO A 42 -10.77 9.32 -15.42
N THR A 43 -10.23 10.24 -16.21
CA THR A 43 -10.28 10.23 -17.68
C THR A 43 -8.86 10.32 -18.25
N VAL A 44 -8.69 10.00 -19.54
CA VAL A 44 -7.40 10.17 -20.24
C VAL A 44 -6.87 11.60 -20.10
N GLN A 45 -7.75 12.61 -20.14
CA GLN A 45 -7.37 14.01 -19.97
C GLN A 45 -6.98 14.32 -18.52
N SER A 46 -7.73 13.82 -17.53
CA SER A 46 -7.45 14.12 -16.12
C SER A 46 -6.12 13.51 -15.66
N VAL A 47 -5.78 12.29 -16.07
CA VAL A 47 -4.50 11.67 -15.71
C VAL A 47 -3.30 12.34 -16.41
N ALA A 48 -3.52 13.03 -17.52
CA ALA A 48 -2.49 13.79 -18.23
C ALA A 48 -2.32 15.23 -17.70
N ALA A 49 -3.22 15.68 -16.84
CA ALA A 49 -3.23 17.06 -16.36
C ALA A 49 -2.05 17.33 -15.40
N GLN A 50 -1.57 18.58 -15.42
CA GLN A 50 -0.53 19.06 -14.48
C GLN A 50 -1.10 19.52 -13.14
N ARG A 51 -2.43 19.42 -12.96
CA ARG A 51 -3.13 19.67 -11.70
C ARG A 51 -4.33 18.74 -11.60
N GLY A 52 -4.48 18.13 -10.44
CA GLY A 52 -5.68 17.41 -10.03
C GLY A 52 -6.71 18.35 -9.40
N THR A 53 -7.66 17.79 -8.66
CA THR A 53 -8.82 18.52 -8.13
C THR A 53 -8.62 19.12 -6.74
N PHE A 54 -7.57 18.72 -6.01
CA PHE A 54 -7.33 19.23 -4.65
C PHE A 54 -6.62 20.57 -4.66
N ALA A 55 -7.12 21.52 -3.87
CA ALA A 55 -6.37 22.71 -3.49
C ALA A 55 -5.17 22.30 -2.62
N THR A 56 -4.02 22.96 -2.82
CA THR A 56 -2.76 22.55 -2.21
C THR A 56 -2.05 23.69 -1.52
N ALA A 57 -1.29 23.38 -0.47
CA ALA A 57 -0.38 24.27 0.21
C ALA A 57 1.02 23.66 0.27
N GLU A 58 2.01 24.49 0.60
CA GLU A 58 3.39 24.05 0.80
C GLU A 58 3.99 24.61 2.08
N LEU A 59 5.03 23.96 2.59
CA LEU A 59 5.88 24.46 3.66
C LEU A 59 7.33 24.06 3.42
N THR A 60 8.26 24.86 3.93
CA THR A 60 9.70 24.58 3.85
C THR A 60 10.14 23.73 5.04
N VAL A 61 11.03 22.77 4.77
CA VAL A 61 11.64 21.88 5.77
C VAL A 61 13.13 22.20 5.87
N GLY A 62 13.61 22.46 7.08
CA GLY A 62 15.05 22.62 7.36
C GLY A 62 15.80 21.29 7.34
N GLY A 63 17.13 21.36 7.45
CA GLY A 63 17.99 20.18 7.61
C GLY A 63 17.91 19.58 9.01
N GLY A 64 18.67 18.48 9.21
CA GLY A 64 18.80 17.82 10.51
C GLY A 64 17.88 16.59 10.70
N HIS A 65 17.17 16.20 9.64
CA HIS A 65 16.24 15.06 9.66
C HIS A 65 16.74 13.87 8.81
N GLY A 66 18.06 13.77 8.61
CA GLY A 66 18.66 12.74 7.76
C GLY A 66 18.81 13.16 6.29
N PHE A 67 18.35 14.35 5.92
CA PHE A 67 18.49 15.02 4.62
C PHE A 67 18.75 16.52 4.84
N LYS A 68 19.21 17.24 3.79
CA LYS A 68 19.62 18.65 3.93
C LYS A 68 18.45 19.62 4.17
N GLY A 69 17.26 19.26 3.71
CA GLY A 69 16.05 20.08 3.76
C GLY A 69 15.20 19.85 2.52
N GLY A 70 14.20 20.73 2.30
CA GLY A 70 13.30 20.57 1.17
C GLY A 70 11.97 21.29 1.35
N LYS A 71 10.94 20.77 0.66
CA LYS A 71 9.57 21.28 0.79
C LYS A 71 8.56 20.15 0.89
N ILE A 72 7.53 20.39 1.70
CA ILE A 72 6.34 19.52 1.76
C ILE A 72 5.20 20.23 1.03
N TYR A 73 4.46 19.47 0.23
CA TYR A 73 3.25 19.88 -0.47
C TYR A 73 2.11 18.97 -0.05
N TYR A 74 0.92 19.53 0.18
CA TYR A 74 -0.19 18.72 0.71
C TYR A 74 -1.55 19.28 0.31
N PRO A 75 -2.58 18.41 0.21
CA PRO A 75 -3.96 18.84 0.05
C PRO A 75 -4.42 19.64 1.28
N THR A 76 -5.14 20.75 1.05
CA THR A 76 -5.66 21.59 2.15
C THR A 76 -6.96 21.05 2.72
N ASP A 77 -7.79 20.38 1.89
CA ASP A 77 -9.02 19.72 2.33
C ASP A 77 -8.71 18.44 3.08
N THR A 78 -9.18 18.34 4.32
CA THR A 78 -9.04 17.15 5.19
C THR A 78 -10.35 16.40 5.39
N SER A 79 -11.43 16.82 4.74
CA SER A 79 -12.75 16.19 4.89
C SER A 79 -12.77 14.74 4.41
N GLN A 80 -11.82 14.35 3.55
CA GLN A 80 -11.69 13.00 3.01
C GLN A 80 -10.71 12.11 3.81
N GLY A 81 -10.28 12.56 4.99
CA GLY A 81 -9.35 11.82 5.86
C GLY A 81 -7.87 12.01 5.48
N THR A 82 -7.05 11.02 5.80
CA THR A 82 -5.61 11.02 5.53
C THR A 82 -5.28 10.67 4.08
N PHE A 83 -4.09 11.05 3.64
CA PHE A 83 -3.58 10.83 2.29
C PHE A 83 -2.34 9.95 2.31
N GLY A 84 -2.12 9.20 1.23
CA GLY A 84 -0.84 8.55 0.99
C GLY A 84 0.28 9.58 0.81
N ALA A 85 1.53 9.19 1.05
CA ALA A 85 2.65 10.13 0.99
C ALA A 85 3.81 9.64 0.10
N ILE A 86 4.53 10.60 -0.49
CA ILE A 86 5.58 10.34 -1.47
C ILE A 86 6.80 11.19 -1.13
N ALA A 87 7.97 10.55 -1.02
CA ALA A 87 9.24 11.25 -0.98
C ALA A 87 9.89 11.27 -2.37
N VAL A 88 10.45 12.42 -2.75
CA VAL A 88 11.07 12.61 -4.06
C VAL A 88 12.46 13.21 -3.90
N VAL A 89 13.46 12.65 -4.61
CA VAL A 89 14.84 13.09 -4.57
C VAL A 89 15.39 13.40 -5.97
N PRO A 90 16.17 14.50 -6.17
CA PRO A 90 16.75 14.88 -7.45
C PRO A 90 17.94 13.98 -7.86
N GLY A 91 18.47 14.23 -9.05
CA GLY A 91 19.66 13.61 -9.60
C GLY A 91 20.98 14.11 -9.01
N TYR A 92 22.08 13.58 -9.53
CA TYR A 92 23.45 13.96 -9.13
C TYR A 92 23.70 15.44 -9.40
N THR A 93 24.26 16.14 -8.42
CA THR A 93 24.52 17.60 -8.40
C THR A 93 23.27 18.50 -8.45
N ALA A 94 22.09 17.95 -8.60
CA ALA A 94 20.86 18.72 -8.70
C ALA A 94 20.24 19.02 -7.33
N SER A 95 19.37 20.04 -7.31
CA SER A 95 18.55 20.40 -6.17
C SER A 95 17.07 20.10 -6.44
N TRP A 96 16.30 19.98 -5.37
CA TRP A 96 14.84 19.88 -5.47
C TRP A 96 14.24 21.02 -6.29
N ALA A 97 14.68 22.24 -6.03
CA ALA A 97 14.17 23.41 -6.72
C ALA A 97 14.41 23.38 -8.24
N ALA A 98 15.54 22.81 -8.67
CA ALA A 98 15.92 22.77 -10.08
C ALA A 98 15.24 21.65 -10.87
N GLU A 99 15.06 20.48 -10.27
CA GLU A 99 14.54 19.30 -10.99
C GLU A 99 13.12 18.89 -10.59
N GLY A 100 12.82 18.94 -9.28
CA GLY A 100 11.63 18.27 -8.76
C GLY A 100 10.47 19.19 -8.39
N ALA A 101 10.70 20.51 -8.25
CA ALA A 101 9.72 21.43 -7.67
C ALA A 101 8.34 21.40 -8.36
N TRP A 102 8.28 21.16 -9.67
CA TRP A 102 7.04 21.05 -10.42
C TRP A 102 6.18 19.85 -9.96
N MET A 103 6.81 18.77 -9.42
CA MET A 103 6.11 17.58 -8.97
C MET A 103 5.34 17.83 -7.66
N GLY A 104 5.76 18.77 -6.84
CA GLY A 104 5.19 19.00 -5.53
C GLY A 104 3.69 19.30 -5.57
N HIS A 105 3.30 20.43 -6.11
CA HIS A 105 1.88 20.79 -6.24
C HIS A 105 1.13 19.90 -7.23
N TRP A 106 1.81 19.36 -8.24
CA TRP A 106 1.19 18.41 -9.16
C TRP A 106 0.68 17.18 -8.40
N LEU A 107 1.54 16.44 -7.72
CA LEU A 107 1.16 15.22 -6.99
C LEU A 107 0.21 15.53 -5.83
N ALA A 108 0.43 16.63 -5.11
CA ALA A 108 -0.46 17.02 -4.02
C ALA A 108 -1.89 17.32 -4.50
N SER A 109 -2.05 17.90 -5.69
CA SER A 109 -3.37 18.15 -6.25
C SER A 109 -4.13 16.89 -6.69
N PHE A 110 -3.45 15.75 -6.78
CA PHE A 110 -4.05 14.43 -6.97
C PHE A 110 -4.31 13.69 -5.67
N GLY A 111 -4.07 14.31 -4.51
CA GLY A 111 -4.39 13.75 -3.21
C GLY A 111 -3.23 12.97 -2.56
N PHE A 112 -2.01 13.44 -2.70
CA PHE A 112 -0.84 12.92 -2.00
C PHE A 112 -0.19 13.98 -1.11
N VAL A 113 0.40 13.59 0.00
CA VAL A 113 1.35 14.44 0.72
C VAL A 113 2.75 14.17 0.15
N VAL A 114 3.43 15.20 -0.31
CA VAL A 114 4.70 15.06 -1.03
C VAL A 114 5.81 15.78 -0.27
N ILE A 115 6.93 15.10 -0.07
CA ILE A 115 8.15 15.74 0.39
C ILE A 115 9.23 15.64 -0.70
N GLY A 116 9.63 16.79 -1.23
CA GLY A 116 10.77 16.91 -2.11
C GLY A 116 11.99 17.34 -1.32
N ILE A 117 13.09 16.60 -1.42
CA ILE A 117 14.28 16.83 -0.60
C ILE A 117 15.48 17.26 -1.40
N ASP A 118 16.33 18.09 -0.77
CA ASP A 118 17.72 18.24 -1.13
C ASP A 118 18.57 17.23 -0.36
N THR A 119 19.58 16.67 -1.03
CA THR A 119 20.50 15.70 -0.43
C THR A 119 21.55 16.38 0.44
N ASN A 120 22.05 15.66 1.46
CA ASN A 120 23.09 16.16 2.39
C ASN A 120 24.33 16.64 1.64
N SER A 121 24.71 15.94 0.59
CA SER A 121 25.69 16.39 -0.39
C SER A 121 25.07 16.30 -1.81
N PRO A 122 25.29 17.30 -2.67
CA PRO A 122 24.84 17.21 -4.06
C PRO A 122 25.50 16.04 -4.81
N ASN A 123 26.65 15.56 -4.32
CA ASN A 123 27.42 14.46 -4.88
C ASN A 123 27.09 13.08 -4.25
N ASP A 124 26.04 13.02 -3.42
CA ASP A 124 25.59 11.75 -2.86
C ASP A 124 25.21 10.76 -3.96
N TRP A 125 25.61 9.50 -3.77
CA TRP A 125 25.29 8.38 -4.65
C TRP A 125 23.89 7.84 -4.37
N ASP A 126 23.41 6.95 -5.21
CA ASP A 126 22.11 6.30 -5.15
C ASP A 126 21.81 5.68 -3.78
N ASP A 127 22.80 5.04 -3.16
CA ASP A 127 22.68 4.42 -1.83
C ASP A 127 22.34 5.44 -0.74
N ALA A 128 23.08 6.54 -0.69
CA ALA A 128 22.82 7.62 0.26
C ALA A 128 21.47 8.31 -0.02
N ARG A 129 21.10 8.49 -1.30
CA ARG A 129 19.80 9.06 -1.69
C ARG A 129 18.64 8.17 -1.28
N GLY A 130 18.80 6.85 -1.39
CA GLY A 130 17.81 5.89 -0.88
C GLY A 130 17.62 6.00 0.63
N THR A 131 18.69 6.13 1.40
CA THR A 131 18.63 6.37 2.85
C THR A 131 17.91 7.67 3.18
N GLN A 132 18.19 8.75 2.44
CA GLN A 132 17.57 10.06 2.65
C GLN A 132 16.09 10.09 2.26
N LEU A 133 15.68 9.36 1.21
CA LEU A 133 14.27 9.16 0.89
C LEU A 133 13.49 8.51 2.05
N LEU A 134 14.07 7.46 2.64
CA LEU A 134 13.45 6.78 3.78
C LEU A 134 13.38 7.68 5.02
N ALA A 135 14.45 8.45 5.30
CA ALA A 135 14.45 9.43 6.38
C ALA A 135 13.40 10.54 6.15
N ALA A 136 13.18 10.96 4.91
CA ALA A 136 12.15 11.93 4.56
C ALA A 136 10.72 11.41 4.81
N LEU A 137 10.45 10.14 4.50
CA LEU A 137 9.17 9.50 4.83
C LEU A 137 8.98 9.36 6.34
N ASP A 138 10.03 9.01 7.08
CA ASP A 138 9.98 8.90 8.55
C ASP A 138 9.71 10.28 9.17
N TYR A 139 10.36 11.34 8.68
CA TYR A 139 10.06 12.71 9.10
C TYR A 139 8.61 13.10 8.79
N LEU A 140 8.13 12.81 7.57
CA LEU A 140 6.75 13.13 7.17
C LEU A 140 5.72 12.52 8.12
N THR A 141 5.91 11.26 8.50
CA THR A 141 4.93 10.49 9.28
C THR A 141 5.04 10.69 10.78
N GLN A 142 6.22 11.09 11.30
CA GLN A 142 6.48 11.11 12.74
C GLN A 142 6.65 12.52 13.30
N ALA A 143 7.29 13.44 12.55
CA ALA A 143 7.73 14.72 13.09
C ALA A 143 7.26 15.94 12.31
N SER A 144 6.72 15.79 11.10
CA SER A 144 6.32 16.94 10.28
C SER A 144 5.08 17.65 10.84
N PRO A 145 4.91 18.96 10.59
CA PRO A 145 3.69 19.68 10.96
C PRO A 145 2.42 19.16 10.29
N VAL A 146 2.55 18.32 9.26
CA VAL A 146 1.42 17.75 8.50
C VAL A 146 1.26 16.24 8.71
N ARG A 147 1.97 15.63 9.68
CA ARG A 147 1.91 14.19 9.93
C ARG A 147 0.49 13.66 10.12
N ASP A 148 -0.40 14.45 10.73
CA ASP A 148 -1.80 14.05 10.96
C ASP A 148 -2.64 14.00 9.66
N ARG A 149 -2.08 14.44 8.52
CA ARG A 149 -2.66 14.30 7.18
C ARG A 149 -2.15 13.07 6.44
N VAL A 150 -1.13 12.40 6.98
CA VAL A 150 -0.43 11.29 6.31
C VAL A 150 -0.92 9.95 6.85
N ASP A 151 -1.25 9.05 5.95
CA ASP A 151 -1.39 7.64 6.26
C ASP A 151 -0.01 6.97 6.17
N SER A 152 0.54 6.61 7.32
CA SER A 152 1.89 6.01 7.42
C SER A 152 2.00 4.62 6.78
N THR A 153 0.88 4.01 6.42
CA THR A 153 0.86 2.69 5.74
C THR A 153 0.87 2.80 4.22
N ARG A 154 0.68 4.01 3.66
CA ARG A 154 0.55 4.26 2.23
C ARG A 154 1.64 5.19 1.72
N LEU A 155 2.86 4.66 1.62
CA LEU A 155 4.05 5.43 1.32
C LEU A 155 4.68 5.01 -0.02
N GLY A 156 5.20 5.99 -0.76
CA GLY A 156 5.93 5.77 -2.00
C GLY A 156 7.20 6.61 -2.11
N VAL A 157 8.05 6.23 -3.05
CA VAL A 157 9.30 6.93 -3.35
C VAL A 157 9.45 7.20 -4.84
N MET A 158 10.04 8.34 -5.17
CA MET A 158 10.35 8.73 -6.54
C MET A 158 11.74 9.39 -6.61
N GLY A 159 12.37 9.34 -7.77
CA GLY A 159 13.62 10.05 -7.96
C GLY A 159 14.10 10.00 -9.40
N HIS A 160 14.98 10.95 -9.77
CA HIS A 160 15.55 11.07 -11.11
C HIS A 160 17.03 10.71 -11.11
N SER A 161 17.50 10.02 -12.15
CA SER A 161 18.91 9.71 -12.37
C SER A 161 19.52 8.98 -11.15
N MET A 162 20.54 9.54 -10.50
CA MET A 162 21.08 9.03 -9.24
C MET A 162 20.00 8.93 -8.15
N GLY A 163 19.03 9.86 -8.13
CA GLY A 163 17.84 9.76 -7.28
C GLY A 163 16.89 8.63 -7.68
N GLY A 164 16.81 8.29 -8.97
CA GLY A 164 16.11 7.12 -9.46
C GLY A 164 16.72 5.82 -8.93
N GLY A 165 18.05 5.72 -8.95
CA GLY A 165 18.79 4.67 -8.26
C GLY A 165 18.48 4.64 -6.76
N GLY A 166 18.39 5.83 -6.14
CA GLY A 166 17.98 5.97 -4.74
C GLY A 166 16.58 5.43 -4.47
N ALA A 167 15.63 5.65 -5.37
CA ALA A 167 14.27 5.11 -5.25
C ALA A 167 14.25 3.56 -5.30
N VAL A 168 15.07 2.95 -6.17
CA VAL A 168 15.23 1.49 -6.20
C VAL A 168 15.87 0.98 -4.89
N ASN A 169 16.92 1.65 -4.38
CA ASN A 169 17.55 1.30 -3.10
C ASN A 169 16.58 1.42 -1.92
N ALA A 170 15.75 2.47 -1.89
CA ALA A 170 14.73 2.64 -0.88
C ALA A 170 13.68 1.51 -0.93
N ALA A 171 13.24 1.12 -2.13
CA ALA A 171 12.30 0.01 -2.34
C ALA A 171 12.88 -1.34 -1.86
N MET A 172 14.18 -1.60 -2.11
CA MET A 172 14.84 -2.81 -1.60
C MET A 172 14.91 -2.85 -0.06
N ARG A 173 15.13 -1.69 0.58
CA ARG A 173 15.32 -1.58 2.03
C ARG A 173 14.04 -1.52 2.83
N ARG A 174 12.96 -1.01 2.22
CA ARG A 174 11.65 -0.88 2.85
C ARG A 174 10.58 -1.55 1.99
N PRO A 175 10.44 -2.89 2.09
CA PRO A 175 9.45 -3.65 1.33
C PRO A 175 7.98 -3.26 1.62
N SER A 176 7.74 -2.52 2.70
CA SER A 176 6.41 -1.99 3.05
C SER A 176 6.00 -0.75 2.26
N LEU A 177 6.87 -0.22 1.40
CA LEU A 177 6.48 0.84 0.46
C LEU A 177 5.43 0.31 -0.53
N GLN A 178 4.48 1.16 -0.89
CA GLN A 178 3.39 0.81 -1.78
C GLN A 178 3.71 1.07 -3.25
N ALA A 179 4.62 2.00 -3.54
CA ALA A 179 5.05 2.30 -4.89
C ALA A 179 6.46 2.87 -4.94
N ALA A 180 7.18 2.54 -6.03
CA ALA A 180 8.41 3.22 -6.41
C ALA A 180 8.31 3.71 -7.86
N VAL A 181 8.82 4.93 -8.13
CA VAL A 181 8.87 5.48 -9.49
C VAL A 181 10.27 6.03 -9.77
N PRO A 182 11.23 5.16 -10.15
CA PRO A 182 12.55 5.57 -10.62
C PRO A 182 12.50 6.10 -12.05
N PHE A 183 12.89 7.36 -12.24
CA PHE A 183 13.06 7.99 -13.55
C PHE A 183 14.51 7.91 -13.97
N ALA A 184 14.79 7.34 -15.17
CA ALA A 184 16.14 7.15 -15.70
C ALA A 184 17.14 6.72 -14.61
N PRO A 185 16.88 5.63 -13.87
CA PRO A 185 17.62 5.27 -12.68
C PRO A 185 19.10 5.00 -12.98
N ALA A 186 19.98 5.80 -12.39
CA ALA A 186 21.42 5.64 -12.47
C ALA A 186 21.96 4.92 -11.24
N SER A 187 22.66 3.81 -11.45
CA SER A 187 23.42 3.09 -10.46
C SER A 187 24.45 2.20 -11.14
N PHE A 188 25.59 2.00 -10.47
CA PHE A 188 26.70 1.23 -11.05
C PHE A 188 26.67 -0.27 -10.72
N SER A 189 25.89 -0.70 -9.75
CA SER A 189 25.85 -2.10 -9.28
C SER A 189 24.45 -2.61 -9.01
N GLN A 190 23.43 -1.88 -9.43
CA GLN A 190 22.07 -2.10 -9.00
C GLN A 190 21.37 -3.15 -9.86
N ASN A 191 20.63 -4.01 -9.19
CA ASN A 191 19.60 -4.83 -9.79
C ASN A 191 18.34 -4.79 -8.92
N MET A 192 17.22 -5.28 -9.44
CA MET A 192 15.95 -5.31 -8.74
C MET A 192 15.62 -6.69 -8.14
N SER A 193 16.57 -7.61 -8.04
CA SER A 193 16.33 -9.00 -7.62
C SER A 193 15.71 -9.13 -6.21
N ASN A 194 15.85 -8.12 -5.38
CA ASN A 194 15.29 -8.05 -4.03
C ASN A 194 14.19 -6.97 -3.89
N VAL A 195 13.68 -6.42 -4.99
CA VAL A 195 12.57 -5.45 -4.97
C VAL A 195 11.26 -6.21 -5.01
N SER A 196 10.45 -6.08 -3.98
CA SER A 196 9.07 -6.56 -3.93
C SER A 196 8.04 -5.44 -4.07
N VAL A 197 8.48 -4.19 -3.97
CA VAL A 197 7.63 -3.00 -4.09
C VAL A 197 7.19 -2.82 -5.53
N PRO A 198 5.89 -2.57 -5.79
CA PRO A 198 5.40 -2.23 -7.13
C PRO A 198 6.19 -1.05 -7.72
N THR A 199 6.80 -1.25 -8.90
CA THR A 199 7.79 -0.31 -9.44
C THR A 199 7.48 0.08 -10.88
N LEU A 200 7.28 1.40 -11.13
CA LEU A 200 7.19 1.98 -12.46
C LEU A 200 8.54 2.60 -12.86
N LEU A 201 9.30 1.92 -13.72
CA LEU A 201 10.47 2.54 -14.34
C LEU A 201 10.04 3.41 -15.52
N MET A 202 10.67 4.57 -15.66
CA MET A 202 10.53 5.40 -16.83
C MET A 202 11.90 5.81 -17.39
N GLY A 203 12.03 5.84 -18.71
CA GLY A 203 13.23 6.28 -19.41
C GLY A 203 12.88 6.88 -20.77
N ALA A 204 13.86 7.41 -21.48
CA ALA A 204 13.70 7.90 -22.84
C ALA A 204 14.65 7.17 -23.79
N ARG A 205 14.21 6.95 -25.03
CA ARG A 205 15.01 6.24 -26.07
C ARG A 205 16.28 7.01 -26.45
N ASP A 206 16.21 8.32 -26.38
CA ASP A 206 17.29 9.24 -26.72
C ASP A 206 18.12 9.68 -25.51
N ASP A 207 17.97 9.01 -24.36
CA ASP A 207 18.81 9.22 -23.19
C ASP A 207 20.19 8.59 -23.42
N GLY A 208 21.20 9.48 -23.54
CA GLY A 208 22.61 9.07 -23.71
C GLY A 208 23.35 8.84 -22.39
N THR A 209 22.73 9.17 -21.24
CA THR A 209 23.32 9.02 -19.90
C THR A 209 22.90 7.69 -19.26
N VAL A 210 21.60 7.45 -19.17
CA VAL A 210 21.02 6.19 -18.69
C VAL A 210 20.25 5.54 -19.84
N THR A 211 20.92 4.62 -20.51
CA THR A 211 20.42 4.08 -21.78
C THR A 211 19.17 3.22 -21.61
N HIS A 212 18.34 3.15 -22.65
CA HIS A 212 17.20 2.25 -22.69
C HIS A 212 17.60 0.79 -22.37
N SER A 213 18.75 0.32 -22.83
CA SER A 213 19.23 -1.04 -22.58
C SER A 213 19.57 -1.27 -21.12
N SER A 214 20.17 -0.29 -20.43
CA SER A 214 20.46 -0.43 -19.00
C SER A 214 19.19 -0.47 -18.16
N ILE A 215 18.17 0.36 -18.47
CA ILE A 215 16.88 0.31 -17.78
C ILE A 215 16.14 -1.00 -18.08
N THR A 216 16.21 -1.50 -19.32
CA THR A 216 15.64 -2.81 -19.69
C THR A 216 16.28 -3.95 -18.88
N SER A 217 17.60 -3.93 -18.73
CA SER A 217 18.32 -4.92 -17.93
C SER A 217 17.92 -4.84 -16.45
N LEU A 218 17.77 -3.63 -15.92
CA LEU A 218 17.29 -3.40 -14.56
C LEU A 218 15.87 -3.94 -14.38
N TYR A 219 14.94 -3.63 -15.29
CA TYR A 219 13.56 -4.14 -15.28
C TYR A 219 13.53 -5.68 -15.31
N ASN A 220 14.36 -6.31 -16.16
CA ASN A 220 14.40 -7.76 -16.31
C ASN A 220 15.02 -8.48 -15.09
N SER A 221 15.75 -7.77 -14.24
CA SER A 221 16.35 -8.35 -13.03
C SER A 221 15.38 -8.50 -11.84
N LYS A 222 14.16 -7.95 -11.95
CA LYS A 222 13.15 -8.05 -10.89
C LYS A 222 12.66 -9.50 -10.70
N PRO A 223 12.21 -9.88 -9.49
CA PRO A 223 11.49 -11.13 -9.27
C PRO A 223 10.23 -11.22 -10.17
N ALA A 224 9.86 -12.43 -10.57
CA ALA A 224 8.64 -12.65 -11.35
C ALA A 224 7.37 -12.22 -10.60
N SER A 225 7.39 -12.29 -9.26
CA SER A 225 6.30 -11.88 -8.38
C SER A 225 6.20 -10.37 -8.14
N THR A 226 7.18 -9.59 -8.63
CA THR A 226 7.14 -8.14 -8.42
C THR A 226 6.32 -7.48 -9.50
N GLU A 227 5.27 -6.78 -9.09
CA GLU A 227 4.46 -5.96 -9.98
C GLU A 227 5.28 -4.78 -10.51
N ALA A 228 5.39 -4.68 -11.80
CA ALA A 228 6.22 -3.66 -12.41
C ALA A 228 5.75 -3.24 -13.79
N ALA A 229 6.10 -2.02 -14.14
CA ALA A 229 5.99 -1.52 -15.51
C ALA A 229 7.27 -0.76 -15.90
N TYR A 230 7.61 -0.82 -17.19
CA TYR A 230 8.64 0.01 -17.78
C TYR A 230 8.09 0.76 -19.00
N VAL A 231 8.08 2.07 -18.91
CA VAL A 231 7.71 2.98 -19.98
C VAL A 231 8.97 3.61 -20.56
N SER A 232 9.27 3.35 -21.82
CA SER A 232 10.32 4.03 -22.55
C SER A 232 9.70 5.09 -23.46
N LEU A 233 9.96 6.36 -23.17
CA LEU A 233 9.52 7.48 -24.01
C LEU A 233 10.29 7.52 -25.32
N THR A 234 9.66 8.01 -26.40
CA THR A 234 10.28 8.15 -27.70
C THR A 234 11.44 9.14 -27.68
N ARG A 235 11.30 10.21 -26.92
CA ARG A 235 12.27 11.31 -26.79
C ARG A 235 12.12 12.01 -25.44
N GLY A 236 13.08 12.87 -25.11
CA GLY A 236 13.10 13.69 -23.88
C GLY A 236 14.49 13.69 -23.23
N GLY A 237 15.39 12.85 -23.74
CA GLY A 237 16.76 12.72 -23.22
C GLY A 237 16.78 12.35 -21.74
N HIS A 238 17.90 12.57 -21.08
CA HIS A 238 18.06 12.29 -19.65
C HIS A 238 17.19 13.19 -18.78
N GLY A 239 16.89 14.40 -19.23
CA GLY A 239 16.15 15.40 -18.47
C GLY A 239 14.62 15.27 -18.54
N PHE A 240 14.04 14.27 -19.21
CA PHE A 240 12.59 14.18 -19.45
C PHE A 240 11.70 14.40 -18.21
N PRO A 241 12.09 14.02 -16.99
CA PRO A 241 11.24 14.20 -15.83
C PRO A 241 11.48 15.50 -15.04
N THR A 242 12.39 16.38 -15.50
CA THR A 242 12.79 17.58 -14.76
C THR A 242 11.88 18.80 -15.00
N TRP A 243 10.87 18.65 -15.84
CA TRP A 243 9.81 19.64 -16.07
C TRP A 243 8.45 18.98 -16.22
N GLY A 244 7.40 19.76 -15.97
CA GLY A 244 6.02 19.28 -16.10
C GLY A 244 5.68 18.95 -17.55
N ASN A 245 5.35 17.67 -17.80
CA ASN A 245 4.91 17.22 -19.11
C ASN A 245 3.88 16.09 -18.98
N SER A 246 2.99 16.03 -19.98
CA SER A 246 1.88 15.07 -19.98
C SER A 246 2.33 13.61 -20.18
N GLU A 247 3.53 13.38 -20.74
CA GLU A 247 4.06 12.03 -20.95
C GLU A 247 4.42 11.36 -19.62
N VAL A 248 4.89 12.14 -18.66
CA VAL A 248 5.15 11.68 -17.30
C VAL A 248 3.84 11.57 -16.50
N THR A 249 3.00 12.64 -16.52
CA THR A 249 1.81 12.68 -15.66
C THR A 249 0.85 11.55 -15.93
N ARG A 250 0.56 11.23 -17.18
CA ARG A 250 -0.40 10.19 -17.59
C ARG A 250 0.04 8.76 -17.29
N ARG A 251 1.29 8.54 -16.85
CA ARG A 251 1.83 7.23 -16.46
C ARG A 251 1.99 7.14 -14.94
N VAL A 252 2.48 8.21 -14.34
CA VAL A 252 2.80 8.25 -12.90
C VAL A 252 1.53 8.32 -12.05
N ILE A 253 0.56 9.17 -12.43
CA ILE A 253 -0.68 9.30 -11.64
C ILE A 253 -1.44 7.97 -11.56
N PRO A 254 -1.72 7.25 -12.68
CA PRO A 254 -2.35 5.94 -12.56
C PRO A 254 -1.58 4.97 -11.67
N TRP A 255 -0.26 4.89 -11.82
CA TRP A 255 0.58 4.02 -11.00
C TRP A 255 0.45 4.30 -9.51
N LEU A 256 0.61 5.56 -9.12
CA LEU A 256 0.51 5.95 -7.72
C LEU A 256 -0.91 5.75 -7.15
N LYS A 257 -1.94 6.00 -7.94
CA LYS A 257 -3.33 5.77 -7.54
C LYS A 257 -3.65 4.29 -7.35
N ILE A 258 -3.16 3.44 -8.26
CA ILE A 258 -3.34 1.99 -8.16
C ILE A 258 -2.69 1.48 -6.86
N TRP A 259 -1.44 1.83 -6.62
CA TRP A 259 -0.64 1.17 -5.58
C TRP A 259 -0.66 1.86 -4.21
N ILE A 260 -0.76 3.20 -4.17
CA ILE A 260 -0.82 3.94 -2.90
C ILE A 260 -2.27 4.09 -2.41
N ASP A 261 -3.23 4.31 -3.32
CA ASP A 261 -4.63 4.53 -2.97
C ASP A 261 -5.52 3.30 -3.22
N ASN A 262 -4.98 2.18 -3.70
CA ASN A 262 -5.72 0.98 -4.13
C ASN A 262 -6.86 1.31 -5.10
N ASP A 263 -6.73 2.37 -5.89
CA ASP A 263 -7.79 2.88 -6.72
C ASP A 263 -7.79 2.20 -8.10
N THR A 264 -8.50 1.09 -8.19
CA THR A 264 -8.59 0.25 -9.39
C THR A 264 -9.25 0.95 -10.58
N ARG A 265 -9.91 2.12 -10.39
CA ARG A 265 -10.41 2.93 -11.50
C ARG A 265 -9.29 3.37 -12.45
N TYR A 266 -8.06 3.42 -11.94
CA TYR A 266 -6.89 3.82 -12.71
C TYR A 266 -6.22 2.67 -13.46
N THR A 267 -6.54 1.41 -13.18
CA THR A 267 -5.95 0.24 -13.84
C THR A 267 -6.14 0.27 -15.36
N GLN A 268 -7.28 0.75 -15.84
CA GLN A 268 -7.59 0.87 -17.27
C GLN A 268 -6.59 1.72 -18.07
N PHE A 269 -5.81 2.59 -17.41
CA PHE A 269 -4.81 3.43 -18.09
C PHE A 269 -3.47 2.73 -18.27
N MET A 270 -3.26 1.61 -17.57
CA MET A 270 -1.99 0.88 -17.53
C MET A 270 -2.11 -0.56 -18.01
N CYS A 271 -3.29 -1.19 -17.94
CA CYS A 271 -3.53 -2.60 -18.21
C CYS A 271 -4.75 -2.84 -19.12
N PRO A 272 -4.68 -3.82 -20.05
CA PRO A 272 -3.54 -4.70 -20.37
C PRO A 272 -2.42 -3.97 -21.11
N GLY A 273 -2.65 -2.77 -21.57
CA GLY A 273 -1.71 -1.85 -22.21
C GLY A 273 -2.03 -0.42 -21.82
N LEU A 274 -1.22 0.52 -22.27
CA LEU A 274 -1.49 1.94 -22.05
C LEU A 274 -2.75 2.38 -22.80
N ALA A 275 -3.71 3.02 -22.13
CA ALA A 275 -4.89 3.61 -22.75
C ALA A 275 -4.53 4.73 -23.73
N ASP A 276 -3.41 5.40 -23.49
CA ASP A 276 -2.83 6.41 -24.37
C ASP A 276 -1.32 6.16 -24.48
N ASN A 277 -0.85 5.73 -25.64
CA ASN A 277 0.55 5.44 -25.93
C ASN A 277 1.30 6.61 -26.59
N THR A 278 0.71 7.80 -26.63
CA THR A 278 1.38 9.00 -27.17
C THR A 278 2.74 9.20 -26.50
N GLY A 279 3.77 9.44 -27.31
CA GLY A 279 5.13 9.66 -26.85
C GLY A 279 5.86 8.42 -26.32
N VAL A 280 5.27 7.21 -26.40
CA VAL A 280 5.87 5.97 -25.90
C VAL A 280 6.50 5.18 -27.03
N ALA A 281 7.76 4.80 -26.87
CA ALA A 281 8.50 3.92 -27.77
C ALA A 281 8.28 2.43 -27.44
N SER A 282 8.22 2.10 -26.15
CA SER A 282 7.92 0.74 -25.70
C SER A 282 7.31 0.73 -24.30
N TYR A 283 6.50 -0.27 -24.03
CA TYR A 283 5.87 -0.53 -22.75
C TYR A 283 5.98 -2.01 -22.41
N SER A 284 6.56 -2.30 -21.25
CA SER A 284 6.62 -3.63 -20.65
C SER A 284 5.93 -3.60 -19.30
N ASN A 285 5.18 -4.64 -18.94
CA ASN A 285 4.41 -4.66 -17.70
C ASN A 285 4.15 -6.09 -17.23
N THR A 286 3.71 -6.22 -16.00
CA THR A 286 3.24 -7.47 -15.37
C THR A 286 1.73 -7.46 -15.21
N CYS A 287 0.98 -6.85 -16.12
CA CYS A 287 -0.45 -6.62 -16.00
C CYS A 287 -1.25 -7.81 -15.47
N GLY A 288 -2.24 -7.51 -14.72
CA GLY A 288 -2.96 -8.28 -13.74
C GLY A 288 -2.89 -7.56 -12.40
N PHE A 289 -2.43 -6.28 -12.41
CA PHE A 289 -2.22 -5.45 -11.21
C PHE A 289 -3.37 -5.63 -10.24
N GLU A 290 -3.05 -6.31 -9.14
CA GLU A 290 -3.96 -6.52 -8.01
C GLU A 290 -3.49 -5.65 -6.85
N PRO A 291 -3.89 -4.36 -6.81
CA PRO A 291 -3.60 -3.52 -5.68
C PRO A 291 -4.29 -4.12 -4.45
N GLY A 292 -3.51 -4.42 -3.43
CA GLY A 292 -3.98 -5.17 -2.27
C GLY A 292 -3.64 -6.65 -2.27
N GLY A 293 -2.94 -7.17 -3.28
CA GLY A 293 -2.33 -8.50 -3.26
C GLY A 293 -1.36 -8.69 -2.08
N PRO A 294 -0.75 -9.89 -1.88
CA PRO A 294 0.03 -10.19 -0.70
C PRO A 294 1.11 -9.13 -0.42
N GLY A 295 0.80 -8.11 0.42
CA GLY A 295 1.68 -6.98 0.75
C GLY A 295 1.10 -5.58 0.53
N GLY A 296 0.01 -5.40 -0.22
CA GLY A 296 -0.67 -4.11 -0.39
C GLY A 296 -1.75 -3.86 0.68
N PRO A 297 -2.05 -2.60 1.06
CA PRO A 297 -3.24 -2.30 1.86
C PRO A 297 -4.48 -2.42 0.96
N GLY A 298 -4.91 -3.65 0.71
CA GLY A 298 -6.11 -4.01 -0.04
C GLY A 298 -7.28 -4.34 0.87
N GLU A 299 -8.36 -4.83 0.28
CA GLU A 299 -9.51 -5.34 1.01
C GLU A 299 -9.09 -6.27 2.16
N PRO A 300 -9.89 -6.37 3.23
CA PRO A 300 -9.62 -7.29 4.30
C PRO A 300 -9.43 -8.69 3.73
N GLU A 301 -8.21 -9.20 3.68
CA GLU A 301 -7.95 -10.59 3.33
C GLU A 301 -8.46 -11.45 4.48
N GLU A 302 -9.54 -12.16 4.25
CA GLU A 302 -10.01 -13.18 5.19
C GLU A 302 -9.37 -14.51 4.87
N GLY A 303 -8.71 -15.10 5.85
CA GLY A 303 -8.05 -16.37 5.65
C GLY A 303 -7.38 -16.90 6.91
N SER A 304 -6.68 -18.02 6.76
CA SER A 304 -5.89 -18.59 7.84
C SER A 304 -4.42 -18.18 7.72
N ILE A 305 -3.77 -17.92 8.84
CA ILE A 305 -2.31 -17.67 8.90
C ILE A 305 -1.63 -19.00 9.17
N VAL A 306 -1.00 -19.59 8.16
CA VAL A 306 -0.43 -20.93 8.19
C VAL A 306 1.09 -20.87 8.37
N GLY A 307 1.63 -21.57 9.36
CA GLY A 307 3.06 -21.65 9.63
C GLY A 307 3.78 -22.62 8.68
N ALA A 308 4.83 -22.13 8.01
CA ALA A 308 5.60 -22.94 7.05
C ALA A 308 6.31 -24.15 7.69
N ALA A 309 6.70 -24.05 8.96
CA ALA A 309 7.35 -25.16 9.68
C ALA A 309 6.37 -26.23 10.15
N SER A 310 5.12 -25.82 10.44
CA SER A 310 4.16 -26.67 11.16
C SER A 310 3.00 -27.16 10.30
N ASN A 311 2.70 -26.47 9.19
CA ASN A 311 1.43 -26.57 8.45
C ASN A 311 0.18 -26.39 9.34
N ARG A 312 0.33 -25.68 10.47
CA ARG A 312 -0.74 -25.31 11.40
C ARG A 312 -1.07 -23.84 11.31
N CYS A 313 -2.31 -23.53 11.69
CA CYS A 313 -2.83 -22.17 11.67
C CYS A 313 -2.58 -21.45 12.99
N ILE A 314 -2.35 -20.15 12.94
CA ILE A 314 -2.44 -19.29 14.12
C ILE A 314 -3.90 -19.24 14.55
N GLU A 315 -4.15 -19.57 15.80
CA GLU A 315 -5.46 -19.59 16.43
C GLU A 315 -5.49 -18.77 17.71
N VAL A 316 -6.63 -18.14 17.96
CA VAL A 316 -7.01 -17.68 19.28
C VAL A 316 -8.19 -18.53 19.77
N PRO A 317 -8.05 -19.27 20.88
CA PRO A 317 -9.05 -20.27 21.28
C PRO A 317 -10.39 -19.68 21.73
N ASN A 318 -10.43 -18.38 22.03
CA ASN A 318 -11.66 -17.66 22.38
C ASN A 318 -11.55 -16.17 22.04
N ALA A 319 -12.67 -15.43 22.10
CA ALA A 319 -12.76 -14.01 21.75
C ALA A 319 -12.48 -13.04 22.93
N THR A 320 -11.89 -13.50 24.02
CA THR A 320 -11.62 -12.67 25.20
C THR A 320 -10.30 -11.91 25.03
N SER A 321 -10.29 -10.59 25.32
CA SER A 321 -9.04 -9.81 25.34
C SER A 321 -8.05 -10.39 26.35
N GLY A 322 -6.77 -10.50 25.94
CA GLY A 322 -5.71 -11.18 26.69
C GLY A 322 -5.50 -12.64 26.32
N THR A 323 -6.35 -13.22 25.44
CA THR A 323 -6.17 -14.59 24.98
C THR A 323 -4.90 -14.73 24.13
N PRO A 324 -3.93 -15.61 24.52
CA PRO A 324 -2.74 -15.84 23.72
C PRO A 324 -3.04 -16.50 22.38
N ALA A 325 -2.36 -16.05 21.32
CA ALA A 325 -2.33 -16.74 20.04
C ALA A 325 -1.42 -17.98 20.13
N GLN A 326 -1.82 -19.04 19.44
CA GLN A 326 -1.13 -20.34 19.44
C GLN A 326 -1.21 -21.01 18.07
N LEU A 327 -0.40 -22.03 17.83
CA LEU A 327 -0.57 -22.94 16.71
C LEU A 327 -1.67 -23.95 17.01
N TRP A 328 -2.49 -24.26 16.01
CA TRP A 328 -3.47 -25.34 16.07
C TRP A 328 -3.71 -25.93 14.68
N ASP A 329 -4.22 -27.17 14.64
CA ASP A 329 -4.60 -27.78 13.36
C ASP A 329 -5.60 -26.89 12.63
N CYS A 330 -5.35 -26.62 11.34
CA CYS A 330 -6.18 -25.74 10.53
C CYS A 330 -7.58 -26.32 10.34
N SER A 331 -8.60 -25.49 10.51
CA SER A 331 -9.99 -25.89 10.31
C SER A 331 -10.87 -24.71 9.96
N THR A 332 -11.62 -24.79 8.88
CA THR A 332 -12.58 -23.77 8.45
C THR A 332 -13.76 -23.59 9.41
N SER A 333 -13.99 -24.56 10.33
CA SER A 333 -15.03 -24.45 11.36
C SER A 333 -14.59 -23.67 12.60
N ARG A 334 -13.31 -23.28 12.69
CA ARG A 334 -12.76 -22.56 13.85
C ARG A 334 -12.69 -21.05 13.56
N THR A 335 -13.62 -20.31 14.17
CA THR A 335 -13.68 -18.83 14.00
C THR A 335 -12.43 -18.12 14.51
N GLY A 336 -11.69 -18.70 15.47
CA GLY A 336 -10.43 -18.17 15.97
C GLY A 336 -9.25 -18.29 15.01
N GLN A 337 -9.43 -18.86 13.83
CA GLN A 337 -8.44 -18.97 12.76
C GLN A 337 -8.81 -18.15 11.52
N ALA A 338 -10.00 -17.56 11.49
CA ALA A 338 -10.47 -16.71 10.40
C ALA A 338 -9.93 -15.27 10.59
N TRP A 339 -8.69 -15.06 10.17
CA TRP A 339 -8.01 -13.79 10.30
C TRP A 339 -8.38 -12.87 9.16
N THR A 340 -8.59 -11.60 9.48
CA THR A 340 -8.78 -10.53 8.52
C THR A 340 -7.61 -9.57 8.62
N ARG A 341 -6.87 -9.39 7.54
CA ARG A 341 -5.87 -8.32 7.42
C ARG A 341 -6.57 -7.04 7.00
N THR A 342 -6.45 -5.99 7.80
CA THR A 342 -7.03 -4.68 7.46
C THR A 342 -6.04 -3.82 6.67
N ALA A 343 -6.56 -2.89 5.89
CA ALA A 343 -5.75 -1.87 5.21
C ALA A 343 -4.89 -1.03 6.18
N ALA A 344 -5.29 -0.95 7.45
CA ALA A 344 -4.51 -0.28 8.49
C ALA A 344 -3.37 -1.15 9.04
N GLY A 345 -3.13 -2.34 8.48
CA GLY A 345 -2.08 -3.28 8.91
C GLY A 345 -2.42 -4.06 10.17
N GLU A 346 -3.68 -4.11 10.59
CA GLU A 346 -4.11 -4.93 11.72
C GLU A 346 -4.44 -6.34 11.23
N LEU A 347 -4.11 -7.34 12.03
CA LEU A 347 -4.59 -8.71 11.88
C LEU A 347 -5.74 -8.90 12.88
N ARG A 348 -6.96 -9.05 12.36
CA ARG A 348 -8.17 -9.15 13.18
C ARG A 348 -8.77 -10.54 13.12
N VAL A 349 -9.30 -10.99 14.25
CA VAL A 349 -10.10 -12.22 14.35
C VAL A 349 -11.13 -12.04 15.47
N ASN A 350 -12.34 -12.56 15.30
CA ASN A 350 -13.42 -12.43 16.27
C ASN A 350 -13.69 -10.96 16.71
N GLY A 351 -13.54 -10.00 15.77
CA GLY A 351 -13.78 -8.58 16.02
C GLY A 351 -12.69 -7.85 16.82
N LYS A 352 -11.57 -8.51 17.14
CA LYS A 352 -10.44 -7.96 17.91
C LYS A 352 -9.14 -8.04 17.10
N CYS A 353 -8.08 -7.40 17.60
CA CYS A 353 -6.78 -7.30 16.95
C CYS A 353 -5.73 -8.22 17.59
N LEU A 354 -4.85 -8.77 16.76
CA LEU A 354 -3.60 -9.34 17.25
C LEU A 354 -2.72 -8.23 17.80
N ASP A 355 -2.21 -8.41 19.01
CA ASP A 355 -1.55 -7.39 19.82
C ASP A 355 -0.24 -7.93 20.40
N ALA A 356 0.82 -7.11 20.34
CA ALA A 356 2.03 -7.38 21.11
C ALA A 356 1.76 -6.98 22.56
N GLU A 357 1.60 -7.97 23.46
CA GLU A 357 1.17 -7.82 24.83
C GLU A 357 1.89 -6.69 25.58
N GLY A 358 1.09 -5.79 26.19
CA GLY A 358 1.61 -4.66 26.95
C GLY A 358 2.43 -3.68 26.12
N SER A 359 2.24 -3.63 24.78
CA SER A 359 3.09 -2.88 23.85
C SER A 359 4.56 -3.27 23.96
N GLY A 360 4.85 -4.53 24.27
CA GLY A 360 6.19 -5.07 24.43
C GLY A 360 6.96 -5.11 23.12
N THR A 361 8.27 -4.85 23.18
CA THR A 361 9.18 -4.85 22.02
C THR A 361 10.32 -5.85 22.18
N ALA A 362 10.37 -6.58 23.29
CA ALA A 362 11.42 -7.55 23.60
C ALA A 362 11.16 -8.90 22.93
N ASP A 363 12.23 -9.69 22.73
CA ASP A 363 12.11 -11.11 22.38
C ASP A 363 11.32 -11.85 23.47
N GLY A 364 10.38 -12.73 23.06
CA GLY A 364 9.49 -13.45 23.95
C GLY A 364 8.20 -12.70 24.30
N THR A 365 8.00 -11.47 23.85
CA THR A 365 6.70 -10.77 23.98
C THR A 365 5.60 -11.61 23.34
N ARG A 366 4.53 -11.92 24.08
CA ARG A 366 3.43 -12.73 23.57
C ARG A 366 2.60 -11.97 22.54
N ALA A 367 2.17 -12.66 21.50
CA ALA A 367 1.09 -12.19 20.64
C ALA A 367 -0.25 -12.64 21.25
N ILE A 368 -1.13 -11.69 21.54
CA ILE A 368 -2.42 -11.92 22.19
C ILE A 368 -3.56 -11.31 21.37
N LEU A 369 -4.78 -11.72 21.65
CA LEU A 369 -5.98 -11.04 21.17
C LEU A 369 -6.30 -9.86 22.11
N TRP A 370 -6.55 -8.67 21.56
CA TRP A 370 -6.91 -7.49 22.35
C TRP A 370 -7.93 -6.61 21.62
N ASP A 371 -8.62 -5.75 22.35
CA ASP A 371 -9.50 -4.74 21.75
C ASP A 371 -8.69 -3.83 20.82
N CYS A 372 -9.20 -3.61 19.60
CA CYS A 372 -8.52 -2.78 18.61
C CYS A 372 -8.48 -1.31 19.07
N HIS A 373 -7.29 -0.73 19.16
CA HIS A 373 -7.08 0.67 19.55
C HIS A 373 -6.16 1.43 18.58
N GLY A 374 -5.73 0.76 17.48
CA GLY A 374 -4.95 1.37 16.40
C GLY A 374 -3.48 1.65 16.72
N GLY A 375 -2.98 1.24 17.88
CA GLY A 375 -1.58 1.41 18.28
C GLY A 375 -0.61 0.63 17.39
N ALA A 376 0.66 1.05 17.35
CA ALA A 376 1.69 0.42 16.53
C ALA A 376 1.99 -1.04 16.94
N ASN A 377 1.72 -1.40 18.20
CA ASN A 377 1.81 -2.77 18.70
C ASN A 377 0.73 -3.72 18.13
N GLN A 378 -0.32 -3.17 17.49
CA GLN A 378 -1.37 -3.91 16.77
C GLN A 378 -1.22 -3.84 15.25
N LYS A 379 -0.12 -3.28 14.75
CA LYS A 379 0.16 -3.19 13.31
C LYS A 379 1.20 -4.21 12.91
N TRP A 380 0.93 -4.88 11.79
CA TRP A 380 1.71 -6.01 11.31
C TRP A 380 2.00 -5.87 9.82
N ASN A 381 3.26 -6.00 9.45
CA ASN A 381 3.68 -6.05 8.06
C ASN A 381 3.76 -7.51 7.62
N VAL A 382 2.95 -7.92 6.68
CA VAL A 382 3.05 -9.21 6.00
C VAL A 382 4.04 -9.03 4.87
N ASN A 383 5.21 -9.64 4.97
CA ASN A 383 6.32 -9.42 4.06
C ASN A 383 6.38 -10.50 2.96
N ALA A 384 6.83 -10.14 1.77
CA ALA A 384 6.93 -11.06 0.62
C ALA A 384 7.81 -12.30 0.87
N ASN A 385 8.75 -12.22 1.83
CA ASN A 385 9.56 -13.36 2.25
C ASN A 385 8.84 -14.32 3.20
N GLY A 386 7.55 -14.10 3.45
CA GLY A 386 6.71 -14.89 4.33
C GLY A 386 6.83 -14.53 5.82
N THR A 387 7.63 -13.54 6.22
CA THR A 387 7.64 -13.09 7.62
C THR A 387 6.47 -12.15 7.90
N ILE A 388 5.96 -12.16 9.13
CA ILE A 388 5.03 -11.15 9.63
C ILE A 388 5.77 -10.38 10.72
N THR A 389 5.95 -9.06 10.54
CA THR A 389 6.70 -8.23 11.49
C THR A 389 5.79 -7.21 12.18
N ASN A 390 6.02 -7.03 13.48
CA ASN A 390 5.31 -6.00 14.24
C ASN A 390 5.84 -4.61 13.90
N ALA A 391 4.96 -3.66 13.61
CA ALA A 391 5.34 -2.32 13.17
C ALA A 391 6.06 -1.50 14.24
N GLN A 392 5.78 -1.74 15.53
CA GLN A 392 6.44 -1.02 16.63
C GLN A 392 7.86 -1.52 16.89
N SER A 393 8.06 -2.84 16.91
CA SER A 393 9.33 -3.46 17.31
C SER A 393 10.21 -3.89 16.15
N GLY A 394 9.65 -4.03 14.94
CA GLY A 394 10.33 -4.64 13.79
C GLY A 394 10.59 -6.14 13.94
N LYS A 395 10.17 -6.76 15.04
CA LYS A 395 10.38 -8.18 15.31
C LYS A 395 9.39 -9.05 14.56
N CYS A 396 9.83 -10.27 14.25
CA CYS A 396 9.03 -11.28 13.56
C CYS A 396 8.06 -11.99 14.51
N LEU A 397 6.88 -12.28 13.99
CA LEU A 397 5.97 -13.25 14.58
C LEU A 397 6.63 -14.64 14.51
N ASP A 398 6.70 -15.34 15.63
CA ASP A 398 7.53 -16.52 15.83
C ASP A 398 6.74 -17.63 16.55
N ALA A 399 6.84 -18.85 16.05
CA ALA A 399 6.36 -20.00 16.81
C ALA A 399 7.43 -20.35 17.86
N ASP A 400 7.10 -20.08 19.13
CA ASP A 400 8.01 -20.16 20.26
C ASP A 400 8.85 -21.46 20.25
N SER A 401 10.16 -21.29 20.47
CA SER A 401 11.13 -22.38 20.54
C SER A 401 11.14 -23.28 19.30
N ARG A 402 10.75 -22.75 18.13
CA ARG A 402 10.57 -23.49 16.87
C ARG A 402 9.56 -24.63 16.99
N GLY A 403 8.59 -24.49 17.91
CA GLY A 403 7.55 -25.49 18.13
C GLY A 403 6.64 -25.65 16.91
N THR A 404 6.20 -26.89 16.69
CA THR A 404 5.30 -27.24 15.58
C THR A 404 4.01 -27.89 16.06
N ALA A 405 3.85 -28.15 17.36
CA ALA A 405 2.71 -28.84 17.95
C ALA A 405 1.53 -27.88 18.21
N ASN A 406 0.32 -28.42 18.31
CA ASN A 406 -0.83 -27.70 18.83
C ASN A 406 -0.53 -27.13 20.21
N GLY A 407 -0.94 -25.88 20.46
CA GLY A 407 -0.67 -25.14 21.69
C GLY A 407 0.70 -24.44 21.73
N THR A 408 1.54 -24.55 20.69
CA THR A 408 2.76 -23.75 20.59
C THR A 408 2.38 -22.27 20.58
N ARG A 409 2.95 -21.49 21.50
CA ARG A 409 2.68 -20.06 21.63
C ARG A 409 3.22 -19.28 20.43
N ILE A 410 2.56 -18.18 20.11
CA ILE A 410 3.04 -17.22 19.14
C ILE A 410 3.60 -16.01 19.90
N ILE A 411 4.82 -15.64 19.58
CA ILE A 411 5.58 -14.58 20.26
C ILE A 411 6.23 -13.64 19.24
N LEU A 412 6.78 -12.52 19.72
CA LEU A 412 7.74 -11.71 18.99
C LEU A 412 9.14 -12.23 19.24
N TRP A 413 9.93 -12.33 18.16
CA TRP A 413 11.35 -12.69 18.26
C TRP A 413 12.15 -11.95 17.19
N SER A 414 13.42 -11.69 17.46
CA SER A 414 14.34 -11.12 16.47
C SER A 414 14.33 -11.96 15.20
N CYS A 415 14.13 -11.30 14.04
CA CYS A 415 14.04 -12.00 12.76
C CYS A 415 15.35 -12.70 12.44
N ASN A 416 15.31 -14.02 12.24
CA ASN A 416 16.48 -14.87 12.04
C ASN A 416 16.40 -15.74 10.76
N GLY A 417 15.33 -15.58 9.97
CA GLY A 417 15.11 -16.30 8.72
C GLY A 417 14.65 -17.77 8.89
N GLY A 418 14.40 -18.22 10.12
CA GLY A 418 13.91 -19.56 10.42
C GLY A 418 12.51 -19.82 9.84
N THR A 419 12.21 -21.08 9.56
CA THR A 419 10.89 -21.49 9.03
C THR A 419 9.75 -21.31 10.04
N ASN A 420 10.07 -21.26 11.34
CA ASN A 420 9.12 -20.94 12.43
C ASN A 420 8.70 -19.46 12.47
N GLN A 421 9.32 -18.62 11.63
CA GLN A 421 8.96 -17.20 11.43
C GLN A 421 8.37 -16.95 10.05
N ARG A 422 8.06 -18.01 9.30
CA ARG A 422 7.46 -17.88 7.97
C ARG A 422 6.02 -18.33 7.98
N TRP A 423 5.18 -17.49 7.41
CA TRP A 423 3.73 -17.60 7.44
C TRP A 423 3.17 -17.37 6.05
N THR A 424 2.08 -18.05 5.74
CA THR A 424 1.29 -17.82 4.53
C THR A 424 -0.12 -17.44 4.97
N LEU A 425 -0.66 -16.35 4.45
CA LEU A 425 -2.05 -15.99 4.55
C LEU A 425 -2.79 -16.69 3.39
N THR A 426 -3.80 -17.51 3.66
CA THR A 426 -4.49 -18.36 2.66
C THR A 426 -5.97 -18.08 2.63
#